data_a9343f21c25bcee93bbb931a23d59551
#
_entry.id   a9343f21c25bcee93bbb931a23d59551
#
_cell.length_a   1.000
_cell.length_b   1.000
_cell.length_c   1.000
_cell.angle_alpha   90.00
_cell.angle_beta   90.00
_cell.angle_gamma   90.00
#
_symmetry.space_group_name_H-M   'P 1'
#
loop_
_entity.id
_entity.type
_entity.pdbx_description
1 polymer ?
#
loop_
_entity_poly.entity_id
_entity_poly.type
_entity_poly.pdbx_seq_one_letter_code
_entity_poly.pdbx_strand_id
1 'polypeptide(L)'
;MPKDDANDGLKRFTVSMSDETYQALDRLVQQRGFHNRSQAVSEMVLQHAAQHLGRVGTEVMAGTLTLVYDESKSALLRDLARIFREHLAEVISSQHVLLEDDHILEVILMQGPADTLREITNKLITCKGVKTANLTLTPHLLPPLHAKRTTRTP
;
A
#
# COMPACT_ATOMS: atom_id res chain seq x y z
N MET A 1 14.69 -46.83 -16.59
CA MET A 1 14.65 -45.37 -16.60
C MET A 1 13.29 -44.94 -16.01
N PRO A 2 13.23 -44.39 -14.80
CA PRO A 2 12.00 -43.81 -14.28
C PRO A 2 11.77 -42.47 -14.96
N LYS A 3 10.57 -42.24 -15.48
CA LYS A 3 10.08 -40.95 -15.95
C LYS A 3 9.94 -40.04 -14.74
N ASP A 4 10.73 -38.97 -14.72
CA ASP A 4 10.46 -37.80 -13.84
C ASP A 4 9.15 -37.17 -14.30
N ASP A 5 8.06 -37.51 -13.59
CA ASP A 5 6.85 -36.71 -13.59
C ASP A 5 7.18 -35.39 -12.89
N ALA A 6 7.46 -34.37 -13.68
CA ALA A 6 7.46 -32.98 -13.24
C ALA A 6 6.02 -32.66 -12.79
N ASN A 7 5.70 -32.99 -11.55
CA ASN A 7 4.52 -32.53 -10.87
C ASN A 7 4.71 -31.05 -10.58
N ASP A 8 4.32 -30.23 -11.55
CA ASP A 8 4.23 -28.79 -11.41
C ASP A 8 3.40 -28.53 -10.15
N GLY A 9 4.00 -27.95 -9.10
CA GLY A 9 3.56 -27.96 -7.71
C GLY A 9 2.20 -27.34 -7.40
N LEU A 10 1.18 -27.67 -8.19
CA LEU A 10 -0.20 -27.23 -8.03
C LEU A 10 -0.79 -27.80 -6.73
N LYS A 11 -1.02 -26.92 -5.77
CA LYS A 11 -1.67 -27.25 -4.51
C LYS A 11 -3.15 -26.90 -4.58
N ARG A 12 -4.02 -27.79 -4.11
CA ARG A 12 -5.46 -27.53 -4.00
C ARG A 12 -5.83 -27.24 -2.55
N PHE A 13 -6.69 -26.24 -2.36
CA PHE A 13 -7.28 -25.91 -1.07
C PHE A 13 -8.77 -25.58 -1.26
N THR A 14 -9.55 -25.72 -0.21
CA THR A 14 -10.98 -25.42 -0.21
C THR A 14 -11.24 -24.26 0.74
N VAL A 15 -12.07 -23.30 0.30
CA VAL A 15 -12.48 -22.15 1.10
C VAL A 15 -14.00 -22.13 1.18
N SER A 16 -14.53 -21.98 2.40
CA SER A 16 -15.93 -21.67 2.63
C SER A 16 -16.10 -20.16 2.76
N MET A 17 -17.08 -19.58 2.11
CA MET A 17 -17.35 -18.15 2.14
C MET A 17 -18.87 -17.90 2.20
N SER A 18 -19.27 -16.70 2.60
CA SER A 18 -20.68 -16.30 2.57
C SER A 18 -21.19 -16.15 1.14
N ASP A 19 -22.50 -16.22 0.94
CA ASP A 19 -23.14 -16.01 -0.36
C ASP A 19 -22.79 -14.62 -0.94
N GLU A 20 -22.74 -13.61 -0.10
CA GLU A 20 -22.36 -12.26 -0.51
C GLU A 20 -20.93 -12.21 -1.10
N THR A 21 -19.97 -12.84 -0.40
CA THR A 21 -18.57 -12.94 -0.85
C THR A 21 -18.46 -13.75 -2.13
N TYR A 22 -19.22 -14.84 -2.23
CA TYR A 22 -19.24 -15.67 -3.42
C TYR A 22 -19.77 -14.92 -4.65
N GLN A 23 -20.88 -14.17 -4.50
CA GLN A 23 -21.43 -13.33 -5.57
C GLN A 23 -20.48 -12.18 -5.96
N ALA A 24 -19.75 -11.61 -4.97
CA ALA A 24 -18.76 -10.59 -5.26
C ALA A 24 -17.62 -11.17 -6.10
N LEU A 25 -17.14 -12.39 -5.76
CA LEU A 25 -16.13 -13.09 -6.55
C LEU A 25 -16.60 -13.38 -7.98
N ASP A 26 -17.85 -13.82 -8.17
CA ASP A 26 -18.42 -14.09 -9.50
C ASP A 26 -18.49 -12.81 -10.35
N ARG A 27 -18.94 -11.71 -9.77
CA ARG A 27 -18.94 -10.40 -10.44
C ARG A 27 -17.54 -9.99 -10.87
N LEU A 28 -16.56 -10.21 -10.01
CA LEU A 28 -15.16 -9.85 -10.27
C LEU A 28 -14.55 -10.69 -11.39
N VAL A 29 -14.85 -12.01 -11.42
CA VAL A 29 -14.45 -12.92 -12.51
C VAL A 29 -15.00 -12.43 -13.85
N GLN A 30 -16.28 -12.06 -13.90
CA GLN A 30 -16.92 -11.58 -15.12
C GLN A 30 -16.38 -10.22 -15.58
N GLN A 31 -16.24 -9.26 -14.66
CA GLN A 31 -15.84 -7.88 -14.97
C GLN A 31 -14.37 -7.75 -15.39
N ARG A 32 -13.49 -8.55 -14.79
CA ARG A 32 -12.05 -8.51 -15.08
C ARG A 32 -11.58 -9.54 -16.11
N GLY A 33 -12.49 -10.37 -16.64
CA GLY A 33 -12.15 -11.34 -17.67
C GLY A 33 -11.28 -12.51 -17.20
N PHE A 34 -11.37 -12.90 -15.93
CA PHE A 34 -10.68 -14.09 -15.43
C PHE A 34 -11.32 -15.35 -16.05
N HIS A 35 -10.48 -16.34 -16.40
CA HIS A 35 -10.98 -17.59 -16.97
C HIS A 35 -11.79 -18.42 -15.96
N ASN A 36 -11.50 -18.31 -14.68
CA ASN A 36 -12.20 -19.02 -13.62
C ASN A 36 -11.93 -18.37 -12.24
N ARG A 37 -12.71 -18.81 -11.22
CA ARG A 37 -12.60 -18.33 -9.83
C ARG A 37 -11.23 -18.60 -9.21
N SER A 38 -10.62 -19.74 -9.52
CA SER A 38 -9.30 -20.09 -8.99
C SER A 38 -8.23 -19.12 -9.46
N GLN A 39 -8.26 -18.70 -10.71
CA GLN A 39 -7.35 -17.69 -11.24
C GLN A 39 -7.57 -16.34 -10.55
N ALA A 40 -8.83 -15.91 -10.39
CA ALA A 40 -9.16 -14.67 -9.70
C ALA A 40 -8.65 -14.67 -8.25
N VAL A 41 -8.87 -15.77 -7.51
CA VAL A 41 -8.37 -15.92 -6.12
C VAL A 41 -6.84 -15.92 -6.10
N SER A 42 -6.19 -16.66 -7.00
CA SER A 42 -4.71 -16.70 -7.06
C SER A 42 -4.12 -15.33 -7.32
N GLU A 43 -4.70 -14.55 -8.23
CA GLU A 43 -4.23 -13.20 -8.53
C GLU A 43 -4.47 -12.24 -7.35
N MET A 44 -5.63 -12.31 -6.70
CA MET A 44 -5.89 -11.53 -5.48
C MET A 44 -4.91 -11.87 -4.36
N VAL A 45 -4.61 -13.16 -4.16
CA VAL A 45 -3.62 -13.60 -3.16
C VAL A 45 -2.23 -13.09 -3.51
N LEU A 46 -1.80 -13.20 -4.78
CA LEU A 46 -0.50 -12.70 -5.23
C LEU A 46 -0.41 -11.18 -5.08
N GLN A 47 -1.47 -10.46 -5.44
CA GLN A 47 -1.53 -9.01 -5.29
C GLN A 47 -1.45 -8.58 -3.82
N HIS A 48 -2.20 -9.25 -2.93
CA HIS A 48 -2.15 -9.00 -1.49
C HIS A 48 -0.81 -9.44 -0.87
N ALA A 49 -0.27 -10.59 -1.30
CA ALA A 49 1.04 -11.04 -0.87
C ALA A 49 2.14 -10.06 -1.31
N ALA A 50 2.07 -9.53 -2.53
CA ALA A 50 3.00 -8.50 -2.99
C ALA A 50 2.89 -7.21 -2.17
N GLN A 51 1.70 -6.84 -1.71
CA GLN A 51 1.48 -5.70 -0.82
C GLN A 51 1.98 -5.95 0.60
N HIS A 52 1.83 -7.17 1.12
CA HIS A 52 2.21 -7.53 2.50
C HIS A 52 3.58 -8.17 2.64
N LEU A 53 3.99 -8.95 1.64
CA LEU A 53 5.29 -9.62 1.58
C LEU A 53 6.28 -8.86 0.69
N GLY A 54 5.87 -7.72 0.15
CA GLY A 54 6.69 -6.88 -0.69
C GLY A 54 8.08 -6.80 -0.07
N ARG A 55 9.03 -7.41 -0.71
CA ARG A 55 10.43 -7.68 -0.38
C ARG A 55 10.83 -7.15 0.99
N VAL A 56 11.10 -8.08 1.89
CA VAL A 56 11.33 -7.88 3.30
C VAL A 56 12.17 -6.62 3.57
N GLY A 57 11.55 -5.65 4.15
CA GLY A 57 11.99 -4.72 5.17
C GLY A 57 12.83 -3.55 4.73
N THR A 58 13.96 -3.72 4.09
CA THR A 58 14.97 -2.66 3.93
C THR A 58 15.06 -2.08 2.53
N GLU A 59 14.35 -2.65 1.55
CA GLU A 59 14.37 -2.14 0.18
C GLU A 59 13.67 -0.78 0.10
N VAL A 60 14.34 0.18 -0.52
CA VAL A 60 13.77 1.51 -0.76
C VAL A 60 12.66 1.39 -1.80
N MET A 61 11.48 1.87 -1.47
CA MET A 61 10.30 1.87 -2.33
C MET A 61 9.67 3.26 -2.37
N ALA A 62 9.00 3.58 -3.45
CA ALA A 62 8.06 4.70 -3.47
C ALA A 62 6.69 4.21 -3.01
N GLY A 63 5.91 5.09 -2.40
CA GLY A 63 4.58 4.79 -1.93
C GLY A 63 3.64 5.96 -1.97
N THR A 64 2.36 5.66 -2.08
CA THR A 64 1.29 6.61 -1.89
C THR A 64 0.48 6.18 -0.68
N LEU A 65 0.43 7.04 0.33
CA LEU A 65 -0.42 6.87 1.50
C LEU A 65 -1.66 7.74 1.33
N THR A 66 -2.83 7.11 1.37
CA THR A 66 -4.12 7.81 1.38
C THR A 66 -4.67 7.77 2.80
N LEU A 67 -4.89 8.94 3.38
CA LEU A 67 -5.34 9.13 4.75
C LEU A 67 -6.67 9.87 4.75
N VAL A 68 -7.67 9.40 5.53
CA VAL A 68 -8.92 10.13 5.78
C VAL A 68 -9.03 10.40 7.27
N TYR A 69 -9.25 11.64 7.64
CA TYR A 69 -9.35 12.04 9.04
C TYR A 69 -10.28 13.23 9.27
N ASP A 70 -10.69 13.43 10.53
CA ASP A 70 -11.55 14.50 11.00
C ASP A 70 -10.69 15.70 11.43
N GLU A 71 -10.73 16.79 10.62
CA GLU A 71 -9.94 18.00 10.87
C GLU A 71 -10.42 18.85 12.05
N SER A 72 -11.65 18.64 12.52
CA SER A 72 -12.17 19.37 13.68
C SER A 72 -11.37 19.09 14.95
N LYS A 73 -10.58 18.05 14.97
CA LYS A 73 -9.75 17.60 16.12
C LYS A 73 -8.35 18.20 16.08
N SER A 74 -8.18 19.36 16.69
CA SER A 74 -6.88 20.08 16.74
C SER A 74 -5.73 19.26 17.35
N ALA A 75 -6.01 18.33 18.25
CA ALA A 75 -5.01 17.41 18.79
C ALA A 75 -4.48 16.46 17.71
N LEU A 76 -5.35 15.93 16.85
CA LEU A 76 -4.98 15.07 15.73
C LEU A 76 -4.05 15.80 14.76
N LEU A 77 -4.41 17.02 14.36
CA LEU A 77 -3.57 17.79 13.43
C LEU A 77 -2.14 17.99 13.96
N ARG A 78 -1.98 18.22 15.26
CA ARG A 78 -0.65 18.30 15.89
C ARG A 78 0.09 16.97 15.86
N ASP A 79 -0.61 15.85 16.11
CA ASP A 79 0.00 14.52 16.07
C ASP A 79 0.43 14.14 14.66
N LEU A 80 -0.40 14.40 13.65
CA LEU A 80 -0.04 14.19 12.23
C LEU A 80 1.17 15.03 11.85
N ALA A 81 1.17 16.32 12.18
CA ALA A 81 2.31 17.20 11.89
C ALA A 81 3.60 16.74 12.59
N ARG A 82 3.50 16.21 13.80
CA ARG A 82 4.65 15.66 14.54
C ARG A 82 5.19 14.42 13.83
N ILE A 83 4.32 13.46 13.48
CA ILE A 83 4.73 12.22 12.79
C ILE A 83 5.40 12.56 11.45
N PHE A 84 4.83 13.46 10.64
CA PHE A 84 5.43 13.85 9.38
C PHE A 84 6.80 14.53 9.55
N ARG A 85 6.98 15.35 10.59
CA ARG A 85 8.28 15.98 10.89
C ARG A 85 9.34 14.97 11.34
N GLU A 86 8.94 13.94 12.07
CA GLU A 86 9.84 12.84 12.47
C GLU A 86 10.32 12.02 11.25
N HIS A 87 9.59 12.07 10.12
CA HIS A 87 9.82 11.29 8.92
C HIS A 87 9.98 12.15 7.65
N LEU A 88 10.62 13.32 7.79
CA LEU A 88 10.86 14.23 6.66
C LEU A 88 11.69 13.62 5.53
N ALA A 89 12.50 12.61 5.81
CA ALA A 89 13.28 11.93 4.80
C ALA A 89 12.42 11.05 3.88
N GLU A 90 11.32 10.53 4.40
CA GLU A 90 10.42 9.62 3.70
C GLU A 90 9.22 10.34 3.08
N VAL A 91 8.74 11.42 3.71
CA VAL A 91 7.58 12.20 3.24
C VAL A 91 8.03 13.24 2.22
N ILE A 92 7.59 13.10 0.96
CA ILE A 92 8.03 13.96 -0.14
C ILE A 92 7.06 15.13 -0.35
N SER A 93 5.78 14.83 -0.39
CA SER A 93 4.73 15.84 -0.57
C SER A 93 3.40 15.31 -0.07
N SER A 94 2.48 16.22 0.25
CA SER A 94 1.10 15.87 0.52
C SER A 94 0.14 16.79 -0.23
N GLN A 95 -1.05 16.28 -0.52
CA GLN A 95 -2.15 17.00 -1.11
C GLN A 95 -3.39 16.80 -0.23
N HIS A 96 -3.99 17.89 0.20
CA HIS A 96 -5.23 17.89 0.97
C HIS A 96 -6.43 18.11 0.06
N VAL A 97 -7.46 17.32 0.26
CA VAL A 97 -8.75 17.46 -0.40
C VAL A 97 -9.82 17.55 0.68
N LEU A 98 -10.57 18.64 0.70
CA LEU A 98 -11.67 18.83 1.62
C LEU A 98 -12.82 17.91 1.27
N LEU A 99 -13.33 17.17 2.24
CA LEU A 99 -14.51 16.34 2.12
C LEU A 99 -15.66 16.96 2.93
N GLU A 100 -16.84 16.36 2.84
CA GLU A 100 -17.99 16.73 3.69
C GLU A 100 -17.74 16.38 5.18
N ASP A 101 -18.50 16.98 6.08
CA ASP A 101 -18.49 16.71 7.53
C ASP A 101 -17.11 16.86 8.20
N ASP A 102 -16.40 17.94 7.89
CA ASP A 102 -15.09 18.28 8.45
C ASP A 102 -14.04 17.16 8.26
N HIS A 103 -14.14 16.40 7.18
CA HIS A 103 -13.16 15.38 6.83
C HIS A 103 -12.16 15.89 5.79
N ILE A 104 -10.93 15.40 5.90
CA ILE A 104 -9.86 15.59 4.92
C ILE A 104 -9.51 14.24 4.32
N LEU A 105 -9.40 14.20 3.00
CA LEU A 105 -8.64 13.18 2.27
C LEU A 105 -7.25 13.74 1.99
N GLU A 106 -6.24 13.15 2.61
CA GLU A 106 -4.85 13.51 2.34
C GLU A 106 -4.15 12.41 1.55
N VAL A 107 -3.52 12.81 0.44
CA VAL A 107 -2.72 11.91 -0.39
C VAL A 107 -1.26 12.31 -0.20
N ILE A 108 -0.46 11.39 0.32
CA ILE A 108 0.93 11.62 0.71
C ILE A 108 1.82 10.77 -0.18
N LEU A 109 2.75 11.41 -0.87
CA LEU A 109 3.79 10.74 -1.64
C LEU A 109 5.00 10.52 -0.74
N MET A 110 5.46 9.27 -0.70
CA MET A 110 6.53 8.83 0.20
C MET A 110 7.58 8.02 -0.56
N GLN A 111 8.82 8.02 -0.07
CA GLN A 111 9.87 7.13 -0.53
C GLN A 111 10.82 6.81 0.61
N GLY A 112 11.13 5.54 0.81
CA GLY A 112 12.02 5.08 1.86
C GLY A 112 12.00 3.56 2.00
N PRO A 113 12.66 3.01 3.03
CA PRO A 113 12.58 1.59 3.33
C PRO A 113 11.13 1.15 3.56
N ALA A 114 10.72 0.06 2.93
CA ALA A 114 9.32 -0.39 2.97
C ALA A 114 8.79 -0.56 4.41
N ASP A 115 9.62 -1.02 5.34
CA ASP A 115 9.24 -1.16 6.75
C ASP A 115 9.02 0.19 7.42
N THR A 116 9.85 1.18 7.12
CA THR A 116 9.66 2.55 7.63
C THR A 116 8.36 3.15 7.12
N LEU A 117 8.03 2.96 5.83
CA LEU A 117 6.77 3.47 5.26
C LEU A 117 5.55 2.79 5.92
N ARG A 118 5.63 1.49 6.22
CA ARG A 118 4.59 0.77 6.96
C ARG A 118 4.47 1.24 8.41
N GLU A 119 5.60 1.46 9.07
CA GLU A 119 5.64 1.97 10.44
C GLU A 119 4.96 3.34 10.54
N ILE A 120 5.25 4.26 9.62
CA ILE A 120 4.58 5.56 9.53
C ILE A 120 3.08 5.38 9.37
N THR A 121 2.65 4.51 8.44
CA THR A 121 1.23 4.22 8.22
C THR A 121 0.55 3.68 9.48
N ASN A 122 1.20 2.75 10.18
CA ASN A 122 0.68 2.19 11.42
C ASN A 122 0.58 3.23 12.55
N LYS A 123 1.54 4.14 12.67
CA LYS A 123 1.45 5.26 13.61
C LYS A 123 0.27 6.17 13.31
N LEU A 124 0.05 6.48 12.03
CA LEU A 124 -1.03 7.35 11.61
C LEU A 124 -2.42 6.75 11.84
N ILE A 125 -2.63 5.47 11.49
CA ILE A 125 -3.95 4.82 11.68
C ILE A 125 -4.35 4.70 13.15
N THR A 126 -3.38 4.70 14.07
CA THR A 126 -3.66 4.65 15.51
C THR A 126 -4.01 6.02 16.11
N CYS A 127 -3.82 7.12 15.38
CA CYS A 127 -4.19 8.45 15.86
C CYS A 127 -5.71 8.58 15.96
N LYS A 128 -6.19 9.05 17.13
CA LYS A 128 -7.63 9.22 17.39
C LYS A 128 -8.22 10.28 16.45
N GLY A 129 -9.10 9.88 15.56
CA GLY A 129 -9.75 10.74 14.56
C GLY A 129 -9.35 10.41 13.14
N VAL A 130 -8.33 9.59 12.93
CA VAL A 130 -8.07 8.95 11.64
C VAL A 130 -9.12 7.88 11.39
N LYS A 131 -9.70 7.89 10.21
CA LYS A 131 -10.73 6.95 9.76
C LYS A 131 -10.15 5.82 8.96
N THR A 132 -9.26 6.15 8.01
CA THR A 132 -8.58 5.18 7.16
C THR A 132 -7.15 5.63 6.87
N ALA A 133 -6.26 4.66 6.70
CA ALA A 133 -4.90 4.87 6.21
C ALA A 133 -4.54 3.69 5.30
N ASN A 134 -4.34 3.96 4.01
CA ASN A 134 -4.02 2.95 3.01
C ASN A 134 -2.69 3.28 2.32
N LEU A 135 -1.71 2.40 2.46
CA LEU A 135 -0.41 2.51 1.83
C LEU A 135 -0.33 1.59 0.61
N THR A 136 -0.01 2.16 -0.53
CA THR A 136 0.31 1.43 -1.76
C THR A 136 1.78 1.62 -2.07
N LEU A 137 2.54 0.53 -2.18
CA LEU A 137 3.97 0.54 -2.46
C LEU A 137 4.25 0.14 -3.92
N THR A 138 5.30 0.75 -4.49
CA THR A 138 5.83 0.40 -5.81
C THR A 138 7.35 0.30 -5.75
N PRO A 139 7.98 -0.67 -6.45
CA PRO A 139 9.43 -0.79 -6.50
C PRO A 139 10.10 0.29 -7.38
N HIS A 140 9.31 1.08 -8.11
CA HIS A 140 9.83 2.18 -8.92
C HIS A 140 10.13 3.39 -8.04
N LEU A 141 11.36 3.86 -8.11
CA LEU A 141 11.82 4.99 -7.33
C LEU A 141 11.53 6.32 -8.04
N LEU A 142 11.27 7.35 -7.25
CA LEU A 142 11.21 8.72 -7.75
C LEU A 142 12.61 9.20 -8.10
N PRO A 143 12.77 10.05 -9.13
CA PRO A 143 14.04 10.69 -9.39
C PRO A 143 14.50 11.48 -8.16
N PRO A 144 15.82 11.58 -7.88
CA PRO A 144 16.30 12.39 -6.79
C PRO A 144 15.87 13.85 -7.02
N LEU A 145 15.19 14.43 -6.03
CA LEU A 145 14.68 15.82 -6.09
C LEU A 145 15.81 16.86 -6.26
N HIS A 146 17.02 16.49 -5.87
CA HIS A 146 18.23 17.29 -6.08
C HIS A 146 19.29 16.41 -6.74
N ALA A 147 19.57 16.64 -8.02
CA ALA A 147 20.72 16.03 -8.68
C ALA A 147 21.99 16.41 -7.89
N LYS A 148 22.76 15.41 -7.43
CA LYS A 148 24.10 15.68 -6.90
C LYS A 148 24.85 16.44 -7.98
N ARG A 149 25.21 17.71 -7.71
CA ARG A 149 26.13 18.45 -8.58
C ARG A 149 27.41 17.61 -8.69
N THR A 150 27.56 16.96 -9.81
CA THR A 150 28.83 16.35 -10.16
C THR A 150 29.80 17.52 -10.33
N THR A 151 30.65 17.74 -9.35
CA THR A 151 31.82 18.65 -9.48
C THR A 151 32.66 18.05 -10.60
N ARG A 152 32.54 18.62 -11.80
CA ARG A 152 33.56 18.43 -12.83
C ARG A 152 34.83 19.06 -12.24
N THR A 153 35.75 18.24 -11.84
CA THR A 153 37.15 18.65 -11.59
C THR A 153 37.78 19.08 -12.93
N PRO A 154 38.49 20.20 -12.99
CA PRO A 154 39.12 20.72 -14.18
C PRO A 154 40.19 19.79 -14.74
#